data_67001b847b0e3ada0cca7cb84c72c467
#
_entry.id   67001b847b0e3ada0cca7cb84c72c467
#
_cell.length_a   1.000
_cell.length_b   1.000
_cell.length_c   1.000
_cell.angle_alpha   90.00
_cell.angle_beta   90.00
_cell.angle_gamma   90.00
#
_symmetry.space_group_name_H-M   'P 1'
#
loop_
_entity.id
_entity.type
_entity.pdbx_description
1 polymer ?
#
loop_
_entity_poly.entity_id
_entity_poly.type
_entity_poly.pdbx_seq_one_letter_code
_entity_poly.pdbx_strand_id
1 'polypeptide(L)'
;MGDEAAPTGPQNRELYALLNLSPEASDEEIRKSYRQWAQVYHPDKYQSPQMKEVATENFQRICDAYEVLSDETKRIIYDLYGMEGLTSGLELGPRLSKADEIKEELERIKRRNEEAKKMAHFLPSGSIIVNLSMPHFLDGDGLMRGMAMASQVQSQLSKDDAIAIGGNLGANEESGGGVATAILRRQLSPVSSIEFVASTGLQSLIGMQTTRQLSIHSTATINIAKSFSDGSINLTNTWTRQLSETSSGNIQLALGMRSGITVGWRKRDDDVSAAGDLKIESGGLEASVRYTRKLSSKSHGRVVGRIGSTALEIEVGGGRKISEFSTVRAMYTIGIKGVFWKLELHRGGQKLIVPILLTSYLGPVFAAGAFIVPTSCYFLLKKYVVKPYLRKREKQKALDNMENTYGKVREARAAAEKAQQLLQIVATRKRNRQVETNGLIVTKALYGDPKAIERRHELELEEVDSGVIDVTVPMNFLVSDSGQLKLHEGVKKSGIMGFCDPCPGQPKQLYLAYTYRSHTFEVSVGDYEELMIPQEGQ
;
A
#
# COMPACT_ATOMS: atom_id res chain seq x y z
N MET A 1 18.27 -16.96 8.44
CA MET A 1 19.18 -15.87 8.04
C MET A 1 18.39 -14.61 8.37
N GLY A 2 18.76 -13.98 9.49
CA GLY A 2 18.05 -12.84 10.04
C GLY A 2 18.29 -11.61 9.16
N ASP A 3 17.23 -10.92 8.84
CA ASP A 3 17.25 -9.54 8.36
C ASP A 3 17.73 -8.66 9.55
N GLU A 4 19.02 -8.39 9.58
CA GLU A 4 19.51 -7.23 10.33
C GLU A 4 19.01 -6.00 9.59
N ALA A 5 17.90 -5.43 10.10
CA ALA A 5 17.42 -4.12 9.70
C ALA A 5 18.57 -3.12 9.91
N ALA A 6 19.03 -2.48 8.84
CA ALA A 6 19.93 -1.33 8.93
C ALA A 6 19.34 -0.34 9.95
N PRO A 7 20.14 0.27 10.84
CA PRO A 7 19.65 1.20 11.83
C PRO A 7 18.99 2.38 11.10
N THR A 8 17.68 2.36 11.05
CA THR A 8 16.87 3.49 10.60
C THR A 8 17.00 4.57 11.65
N GLY A 9 17.94 5.48 11.45
CA GLY A 9 17.96 6.75 12.19
C GLY A 9 16.62 7.48 11.96
N PRO A 10 16.19 8.33 12.88
CA PRO A 10 14.94 9.05 12.78
C PRO A 10 14.89 9.83 11.46
N GLN A 11 13.89 9.56 10.64
CA GLN A 11 13.74 10.01 9.24
C GLN A 11 13.57 11.55 9.10
N ASN A 12 13.41 12.29 10.21
CA ASN A 12 13.02 13.70 10.22
C ASN A 12 14.15 14.65 10.65
N ARG A 13 15.41 14.37 10.27
CA ARG A 13 16.56 15.19 10.70
C ARG A 13 17.37 15.77 9.54
N GLU A 14 16.86 15.74 8.31
CA GLU A 14 17.58 16.23 7.12
C GLU A 14 17.86 17.74 7.17
N LEU A 15 16.90 18.55 7.68
CA LEU A 15 17.08 20.00 7.80
C LEU A 15 18.13 20.36 8.85
N TYR A 16 18.21 19.60 9.95
CA TYR A 16 19.25 19.75 10.96
C TYR A 16 20.63 19.37 10.39
N ALA A 17 20.69 18.31 9.58
CA ALA A 17 21.93 17.91 8.91
C ALA A 17 22.45 19.00 7.97
N LEU A 18 21.55 19.62 7.19
CA LEU A 18 21.89 20.69 6.24
C LEU A 18 22.58 21.87 6.93
N LEU A 19 22.10 22.25 8.12
CA LEU A 19 22.67 23.36 8.91
C LEU A 19 23.76 22.90 9.90
N ASN A 20 24.06 21.60 9.97
CA ASN A 20 24.95 20.99 10.98
C ASN A 20 24.55 21.37 12.42
N LEU A 21 23.30 21.09 12.78
CA LEU A 21 22.73 21.41 14.09
C LEU A 21 22.26 20.14 14.80
N SER A 22 22.21 20.18 16.14
CA SER A 22 21.49 19.18 16.93
C SER A 22 19.98 19.38 16.81
N PRO A 23 19.17 18.32 16.89
CA PRO A 23 17.71 18.44 17.04
C PRO A 23 17.27 19.26 18.25
N GLU A 24 18.13 19.36 19.28
CA GLU A 24 17.92 20.14 20.50
C GLU A 24 18.49 21.57 20.42
N ALA A 25 18.97 21.99 19.23
CA ALA A 25 19.60 23.29 19.05
C ALA A 25 18.67 24.45 19.44
N SER A 26 19.25 25.45 20.10
CA SER A 26 18.55 26.69 20.46
C SER A 26 18.32 27.58 19.23
N ASP A 27 17.37 28.52 19.33
CA ASP A 27 17.08 29.47 18.24
C ASP A 27 18.30 30.34 17.89
N GLU A 28 19.16 30.61 18.87
CA GLU A 28 20.39 31.36 18.65
C GLU A 28 21.40 30.57 17.80
N GLU A 29 21.53 29.27 18.07
CA GLU A 29 22.37 28.36 17.29
C GLU A 29 21.87 28.20 15.87
N ILE A 30 20.55 28.08 15.68
CA ILE A 30 19.91 28.01 14.34
C ILE A 30 20.23 29.30 13.56
N ARG A 31 20.04 30.46 14.16
CA ARG A 31 20.35 31.77 13.51
C ARG A 31 21.83 31.92 13.21
N LYS A 32 22.71 31.48 14.11
CA LYS A 32 24.17 31.53 13.92
C LYS A 32 24.60 30.64 12.77
N SER A 33 24.13 29.41 12.74
CA SER A 33 24.43 28.46 11.66
C SER A 33 23.90 28.96 10.32
N TYR A 34 22.64 29.42 10.25
CA TYR A 34 22.08 30.03 9.05
C TYR A 34 22.97 31.17 8.50
N ARG A 35 23.39 32.10 9.36
CA ARG A 35 24.26 33.21 8.93
C ARG A 35 25.61 32.74 8.36
N GLN A 36 26.19 31.71 8.97
CA GLN A 36 27.45 31.13 8.48
C GLN A 36 27.31 30.55 7.07
N TRP A 37 26.27 29.74 6.85
CA TRP A 37 25.99 29.11 5.56
C TRP A 37 25.54 30.14 4.51
N ALA A 38 24.62 31.04 4.87
CA ALA A 38 24.13 32.11 4.00
C ALA A 38 25.26 33.03 3.54
N GLN A 39 26.23 33.33 4.41
CA GLN A 39 27.39 34.13 4.07
C GLN A 39 28.27 33.47 2.99
N VAL A 40 28.32 32.14 2.94
CA VAL A 40 29.10 31.42 1.91
C VAL A 40 28.33 31.35 0.60
N TYR A 41 27.06 30.90 0.66
CA TYR A 41 26.27 30.61 -0.54
C TYR A 41 25.45 31.79 -1.09
N HIS A 42 25.70 33.04 -0.62
CA HIS A 42 24.97 34.20 -1.13
C HIS A 42 25.29 34.43 -2.62
N PRO A 43 24.26 34.45 -3.50
CA PRO A 43 24.48 34.51 -4.96
C PRO A 43 25.22 35.76 -5.43
N ASP A 44 25.13 36.89 -4.70
CA ASP A 44 25.79 38.14 -5.06
C ASP A 44 27.33 38.11 -4.92
N LYS A 45 27.88 37.09 -4.28
CA LYS A 45 29.32 36.90 -4.17
C LYS A 45 29.99 36.30 -5.40
N TYR A 46 29.20 35.75 -6.31
CA TYR A 46 29.69 35.00 -7.45
C TYR A 46 29.35 35.72 -8.75
N GLN A 47 30.36 36.02 -9.54
CA GLN A 47 30.21 36.68 -10.84
C GLN A 47 30.01 35.69 -11.99
N SER A 48 30.52 34.47 -11.87
CA SER A 48 30.33 33.42 -12.87
C SER A 48 28.87 32.92 -12.86
N PRO A 49 28.19 32.88 -14.02
CA PRO A 49 26.79 32.40 -14.10
C PRO A 49 26.61 31.00 -13.53
N GLN A 50 27.54 30.09 -13.81
CA GLN A 50 27.50 28.70 -13.34
C GLN A 50 27.65 28.60 -11.81
N MET A 51 28.60 29.36 -11.22
CA MET A 51 28.75 29.38 -9.75
C MET A 51 27.60 30.10 -9.06
N LYS A 52 27.02 31.12 -9.69
CA LYS A 52 25.86 31.84 -9.17
C LYS A 52 24.62 30.94 -9.12
N GLU A 53 24.42 30.11 -10.15
CA GLU A 53 23.32 29.13 -10.17
C GLU A 53 23.42 28.11 -9.03
N VAL A 54 24.59 27.49 -8.86
CA VAL A 54 24.86 26.55 -7.77
C VAL A 54 24.72 27.21 -6.39
N ALA A 55 25.19 28.46 -6.27
CA ALA A 55 25.05 29.24 -5.05
C ALA A 55 23.57 29.52 -4.74
N THR A 56 22.77 29.89 -5.74
CA THR A 56 21.34 30.17 -5.59
C THR A 56 20.56 28.91 -5.13
N GLU A 57 20.83 27.78 -5.77
CA GLU A 57 20.18 26.50 -5.39
C GLU A 57 20.48 26.12 -3.93
N ASN A 58 21.75 26.14 -3.55
CA ASN A 58 22.15 25.80 -2.18
C ASN A 58 21.67 26.85 -1.16
N PHE A 59 21.67 28.13 -1.52
CA PHE A 59 21.14 29.20 -0.69
C PHE A 59 19.64 29.03 -0.43
N GLN A 60 18.87 28.66 -1.47
CA GLN A 60 17.45 28.39 -1.31
C GLN A 60 17.20 27.24 -0.33
N ARG A 61 17.93 26.14 -0.45
CA ARG A 61 17.85 25.00 0.49
C ARG A 61 18.15 25.42 1.95
N ILE A 62 19.12 26.31 2.14
CA ILE A 62 19.47 26.86 3.46
C ILE A 62 18.35 27.75 3.99
N CYS A 63 17.74 28.58 3.14
CA CYS A 63 16.60 29.43 3.51
C CYS A 63 15.38 28.60 3.89
N ASP A 64 15.05 27.57 3.10
CA ASP A 64 13.92 26.69 3.36
C ASP A 64 14.11 25.95 4.71
N ALA A 65 15.33 25.47 4.99
CA ALA A 65 15.64 24.85 6.27
C ALA A 65 15.52 25.83 7.45
N TYR A 66 16.01 27.05 7.27
CA TYR A 66 15.89 28.09 8.29
C TYR A 66 14.43 28.50 8.54
N GLU A 67 13.62 28.66 7.48
CA GLU A 67 12.20 29.00 7.61
C GLU A 67 11.43 27.97 8.44
N VAL A 68 11.73 26.68 8.26
CA VAL A 68 11.08 25.61 9.02
C VAL A 68 11.59 25.54 10.46
N LEU A 69 12.91 25.61 10.66
CA LEU A 69 13.53 25.41 11.98
C LEU A 69 13.47 26.64 12.89
N SER A 70 13.30 27.85 12.33
CA SER A 70 13.19 29.10 13.11
C SER A 70 11.77 29.39 13.62
N ASP A 71 10.76 28.71 13.06
CA ASP A 71 9.36 28.79 13.50
C ASP A 71 9.07 27.61 14.42
N GLU A 72 8.78 27.90 15.69
CA GLU A 72 8.54 26.87 16.73
C GLU A 72 7.43 25.90 16.30
N THR A 73 6.37 26.38 15.67
CA THR A 73 5.24 25.56 15.20
C THR A 73 5.63 24.65 14.04
N LYS A 74 6.32 25.20 13.03
CA LYS A 74 6.80 24.42 11.88
C LYS A 74 7.84 23.40 12.29
N ARG A 75 8.73 23.76 13.24
CA ARG A 75 9.75 22.87 13.79
C ARG A 75 9.13 21.68 14.51
N ILE A 76 8.11 21.88 15.37
CA ILE A 76 7.41 20.79 16.05
C ILE A 76 6.71 19.87 15.04
N ILE A 77 6.05 20.43 14.02
CA ILE A 77 5.42 19.63 12.95
C ILE A 77 6.48 18.80 12.19
N TYR A 78 7.62 19.41 11.89
CA TYR A 78 8.72 18.74 11.21
C TYR A 78 9.32 17.62 12.06
N ASP A 79 9.54 17.84 13.36
CA ASP A 79 10.10 16.85 14.27
C ASP A 79 9.18 15.64 14.46
N LEU A 80 7.86 15.84 14.45
CA LEU A 80 6.87 14.78 14.63
C LEU A 80 6.52 14.04 13.33
N TYR A 81 6.37 14.75 12.22
CA TYR A 81 5.80 14.23 10.96
C TYR A 81 6.68 14.41 9.72
N GLY A 82 7.85 15.02 9.87
CA GLY A 82 8.77 15.30 8.75
C GLY A 82 8.23 16.31 7.74
N MET A 83 8.82 16.30 6.56
CA MET A 83 8.38 17.16 5.44
C MET A 83 6.95 16.86 4.99
N GLU A 84 6.47 15.63 5.15
CA GLU A 84 5.09 15.27 4.80
C GLU A 84 4.07 16.02 5.67
N GLY A 85 4.37 16.26 6.94
CA GLY A 85 3.53 17.06 7.85
C GLY A 85 3.38 18.50 7.37
N LEU A 86 4.46 19.12 6.89
CA LEU A 86 4.47 20.49 6.39
C LEU A 86 3.74 20.63 5.04
N THR A 87 3.91 19.65 4.14
CA THR A 87 3.28 19.68 2.79
C THR A 87 1.81 19.30 2.81
N SER A 88 1.32 18.59 3.82
CA SER A 88 -0.09 18.20 3.94
C SER A 88 -1.03 19.34 4.34
N GLY A 89 -0.54 20.58 4.46
CA GLY A 89 -1.34 21.77 4.76
C GLY A 89 -1.97 21.73 6.15
N LEU A 90 -1.29 21.13 7.12
CA LEU A 90 -1.70 21.13 8.52
C LEU A 90 -1.45 22.54 9.09
N GLU A 91 -2.34 23.48 8.76
CA GLU A 91 -2.37 24.79 9.41
C GLU A 91 -2.96 24.63 10.81
N LEU A 92 -2.11 24.76 11.80
CA LEU A 92 -2.50 24.84 13.19
C LEU A 92 -3.00 26.27 13.47
N GLY A 93 -4.20 26.36 14.03
CA GLY A 93 -4.76 27.65 14.42
C GLY A 93 -3.87 28.39 15.42
N PRO A 94 -3.92 29.73 15.46
CA PRO A 94 -2.96 30.61 16.14
C PRO A 94 -2.95 30.55 17.67
N ARG A 95 -3.52 29.53 18.32
CA ARG A 95 -3.70 29.46 19.77
C ARG A 95 -3.08 28.24 20.46
N LEU A 96 -2.37 27.37 19.75
CA LEU A 96 -1.78 26.18 20.34
C LEU A 96 -0.30 26.40 20.61
N SER A 97 0.08 26.49 21.88
CA SER A 97 1.46 26.79 22.31
C SER A 97 2.18 25.59 22.94
N LYS A 98 1.49 24.47 23.19
CA LYS A 98 2.09 23.28 23.80
C LYS A 98 2.15 22.13 22.80
N ALA A 99 3.27 21.44 22.75
CA ALA A 99 3.52 20.31 21.85
C ALA A 99 2.47 19.19 21.96
N ASP A 100 1.96 18.93 23.16
CA ASP A 100 0.95 17.91 23.40
C ASP A 100 -0.43 18.31 22.82
N GLU A 101 -0.81 19.59 22.91
CA GLU A 101 -2.05 20.12 22.35
C GLU A 101 -2.01 20.10 20.81
N ILE A 102 -0.86 20.39 20.23
CA ILE A 102 -0.60 20.32 18.78
C ILE A 102 -0.74 18.89 18.29
N LYS A 103 -0.18 17.92 19.01
CA LYS A 103 -0.27 16.50 18.67
C LYS A 103 -1.70 15.99 18.72
N GLU A 104 -2.45 16.36 19.76
CA GLU A 104 -3.84 15.94 19.94
C GLU A 104 -4.75 16.53 18.84
N GLU A 105 -4.58 17.81 18.48
CA GLU A 105 -5.35 18.44 17.41
C GLU A 105 -5.00 17.89 16.03
N LEU A 106 -3.74 17.57 15.76
CA LEU A 106 -3.32 16.90 14.53
C LEU A 106 -3.91 15.49 14.41
N GLU A 107 -3.92 14.72 15.49
CA GLU A 107 -4.58 13.41 15.51
C GLU A 107 -6.09 13.54 15.28
N ARG A 108 -6.71 14.59 15.85
CA ARG A 108 -8.12 14.89 15.67
C ARG A 108 -8.46 15.27 14.23
N ILE A 109 -7.63 16.12 13.60
CA ILE A 109 -7.77 16.48 12.18
C ILE A 109 -7.58 15.26 11.29
N LYS A 110 -6.56 14.45 11.55
CA LYS A 110 -6.29 13.20 10.82
C LYS A 110 -7.46 12.23 10.92
N ARG A 111 -7.99 12.02 12.13
CA ARG A 111 -9.18 11.18 12.38
C ARG A 111 -10.40 11.74 11.65
N ARG A 112 -10.63 13.06 11.69
CA ARG A 112 -11.74 13.71 10.97
C ARG A 112 -11.62 13.54 9.45
N ASN A 113 -10.41 13.68 8.90
CA ASN A 113 -10.16 13.48 7.47
C ASN A 113 -10.32 12.01 7.05
N GLU A 114 -9.92 11.05 7.89
CA GLU A 114 -10.16 9.64 7.68
C GLU A 114 -11.65 9.28 7.77
N GLU A 115 -12.38 9.85 8.73
CA GLU A 115 -13.84 9.70 8.84
C GLU A 115 -14.56 10.34 7.65
N ALA A 116 -14.15 11.53 7.21
CA ALA A 116 -14.68 12.18 6.01
C ALA A 116 -14.40 11.36 4.73
N LYS A 117 -13.21 10.79 4.59
CA LYS A 117 -12.87 9.85 3.50
C LYS A 117 -13.73 8.59 3.55
N LYS A 118 -14.02 8.04 4.73
CA LYS A 118 -14.92 6.89 4.90
C LYS A 118 -16.37 7.23 4.58
N MET A 119 -16.83 8.44 4.92
CA MET A 119 -18.21 8.91 4.63
C MET A 119 -18.42 9.30 3.16
N ALA A 120 -17.39 9.73 2.44
CA ALA A 120 -17.47 10.08 1.02
C ALA A 120 -17.52 8.87 0.07
N HIS A 121 -17.57 7.64 0.58
CA HIS A 121 -17.50 6.44 -0.24
C HIS A 121 -18.86 6.01 -0.78
N PHE A 122 -19.16 6.42 -2.02
CA PHE A 122 -20.02 5.65 -2.89
C PHE A 122 -19.32 4.32 -3.19
N LEU A 123 -19.94 3.21 -2.78
CA LEU A 123 -19.44 1.87 -3.06
C LEU A 123 -20.19 1.30 -4.28
N PRO A 124 -19.71 1.53 -5.50
CA PRO A 124 -20.29 0.91 -6.68
C PRO A 124 -19.93 -0.57 -6.70
N SER A 125 -20.92 -1.41 -6.85
CA SER A 125 -20.74 -2.83 -7.11
C SER A 125 -21.53 -3.23 -8.34
N GLY A 126 -20.97 -4.16 -9.11
CA GLY A 126 -21.63 -4.63 -10.33
C GLY A 126 -21.21 -6.03 -10.72
N SER A 127 -22.06 -6.71 -11.44
CA SER A 127 -21.74 -8.00 -12.04
C SER A 127 -22.29 -8.08 -13.45
N ILE A 128 -21.48 -8.63 -14.34
CA ILE A 128 -21.86 -8.96 -15.72
C ILE A 128 -21.71 -10.46 -15.87
N ILE A 129 -22.75 -11.11 -16.37
CA ILE A 129 -22.76 -12.54 -16.68
C ILE A 129 -22.99 -12.65 -18.18
N VAL A 130 -22.10 -13.33 -18.89
CA VAL A 130 -22.21 -13.57 -20.34
C VAL A 130 -22.24 -15.08 -20.56
N ASN A 131 -23.39 -15.63 -20.90
CA ASN A 131 -23.58 -17.05 -21.15
C ASN A 131 -23.16 -17.40 -22.58
N LEU A 132 -22.15 -18.25 -22.70
CA LEU A 132 -21.62 -18.73 -23.97
C LEU A 132 -21.97 -20.22 -24.14
N SER A 133 -22.20 -20.66 -25.39
CA SER A 133 -22.51 -22.05 -25.73
C SER A 133 -21.71 -22.49 -26.94
N MET A 134 -20.86 -23.49 -26.76
CA MET A 134 -20.12 -24.11 -27.86
C MET A 134 -21.03 -24.94 -28.82
N PRO A 135 -22.01 -25.74 -28.33
CA PRO A 135 -22.97 -26.40 -29.22
C PRO A 135 -23.69 -25.40 -30.13
N HIS A 136 -24.21 -24.31 -29.60
CA HIS A 136 -24.91 -23.28 -30.38
C HIS A 136 -24.02 -22.65 -31.45
N PHE A 137 -22.75 -22.42 -31.12
CA PHE A 137 -21.75 -21.91 -32.06
C PHE A 137 -21.49 -22.91 -33.22
N LEU A 138 -21.42 -24.22 -32.88
CA LEU A 138 -21.21 -25.27 -33.91
C LEU A 138 -22.44 -25.48 -34.81
N ASP A 139 -23.63 -25.21 -34.27
CA ASP A 139 -24.90 -25.29 -35.04
C ASP A 139 -25.15 -24.05 -35.91
N GLY A 140 -24.31 -22.99 -35.76
CA GLY A 140 -24.37 -21.77 -36.57
C GLY A 140 -25.26 -20.66 -35.98
N ASP A 141 -25.84 -20.86 -34.79
CA ASP A 141 -26.79 -19.94 -34.14
C ASP A 141 -26.10 -18.84 -33.31
N GLY A 142 -24.76 -18.79 -33.35
CA GLY A 142 -23.97 -17.82 -32.60
C GLY A 142 -23.40 -18.36 -31.27
N LEU A 143 -22.45 -17.63 -30.67
CA LEU A 143 -21.75 -18.07 -29.48
C LEU A 143 -22.46 -17.67 -28.17
N MET A 144 -23.18 -16.55 -28.18
CA MET A 144 -23.77 -15.92 -27.00
C MET A 144 -25.25 -16.30 -26.85
N ARG A 145 -25.62 -16.98 -25.74
CA ARG A 145 -27.01 -17.37 -25.42
C ARG A 145 -27.77 -16.34 -24.61
N GLY A 146 -27.07 -15.42 -23.96
CA GLY A 146 -27.69 -14.41 -23.15
C GLY A 146 -26.68 -13.66 -22.31
N MET A 147 -27.12 -12.53 -21.81
CA MET A 147 -26.34 -11.65 -20.97
C MET A 147 -27.19 -11.17 -19.79
N ALA A 148 -26.59 -11.06 -18.62
CA ALA A 148 -27.21 -10.40 -17.47
C ALA A 148 -26.23 -9.40 -16.87
N MET A 149 -26.74 -8.26 -16.47
CA MET A 149 -25.98 -7.19 -15.82
C MET A 149 -26.70 -6.80 -14.55
N ALA A 150 -25.97 -6.72 -13.44
CA ALA A 150 -26.46 -6.16 -12.19
C ALA A 150 -25.52 -5.04 -11.77
N SER A 151 -26.09 -3.92 -11.35
CA SER A 151 -25.32 -2.78 -10.83
C SER A 151 -26.02 -2.25 -9.59
N GLN A 152 -25.24 -1.92 -8.57
CA GLN A 152 -25.72 -1.35 -7.32
C GLN A 152 -24.73 -0.32 -6.81
N VAL A 153 -25.28 0.80 -6.33
CA VAL A 153 -24.52 1.84 -5.66
C VAL A 153 -25.06 1.99 -4.25
N GLN A 154 -24.19 1.88 -3.28
CA GLN A 154 -24.52 2.08 -1.87
C GLN A 154 -23.88 3.39 -1.40
N SER A 155 -24.64 4.18 -0.64
CA SER A 155 -24.19 5.41 -0.01
C SER A 155 -24.64 5.48 1.43
N GLN A 156 -23.79 5.97 2.31
CA GLN A 156 -24.15 6.30 3.69
C GLN A 156 -24.74 7.70 3.71
N LEU A 157 -25.99 7.86 4.15
CA LEU A 157 -26.68 9.13 4.26
C LEU A 157 -26.43 9.81 5.61
N SER A 158 -26.39 9.02 6.66
CA SER A 158 -26.09 9.48 8.02
C SER A 158 -25.33 8.39 8.80
N LYS A 159 -25.06 8.62 10.10
CA LYS A 159 -24.46 7.59 10.96
C LYS A 159 -25.30 6.31 11.02
N ASP A 160 -26.62 6.47 10.96
CA ASP A 160 -27.58 5.40 11.16
C ASP A 160 -28.32 4.99 9.88
N ASP A 161 -28.25 5.80 8.82
CA ASP A 161 -29.01 5.59 7.58
C ASP A 161 -28.08 5.34 6.39
N ALA A 162 -28.37 4.30 5.62
CA ALA A 162 -27.71 3.98 4.35
C ALA A 162 -28.76 3.68 3.27
N ILE A 163 -28.46 4.12 2.06
CA ILE A 163 -29.28 3.83 0.87
C ILE A 163 -28.47 3.02 -0.14
N ALA A 164 -29.12 2.06 -0.75
CA ALA A 164 -28.60 1.35 -1.91
C ALA A 164 -29.61 1.41 -3.05
N ILE A 165 -29.15 1.81 -4.22
CA ILE A 165 -29.96 1.84 -5.44
C ILE A 165 -29.25 0.96 -6.47
N GLY A 166 -30.00 0.09 -7.10
CA GLY A 166 -29.46 -0.81 -8.09
C GLY A 166 -30.47 -1.27 -9.10
N GLY A 167 -29.99 -2.03 -10.09
CA GLY A 167 -30.86 -2.64 -11.08
C GLY A 167 -30.19 -3.88 -11.68
N ASN A 168 -31.02 -4.77 -12.15
CA ASN A 168 -30.64 -5.95 -12.88
C ASN A 168 -31.29 -5.91 -14.27
N LEU A 169 -30.51 -6.12 -15.30
CA LEU A 169 -30.96 -6.27 -16.67
C LEU A 169 -30.53 -7.63 -17.18
N GLY A 170 -31.42 -8.35 -17.84
CA GLY A 170 -31.11 -9.63 -18.47
C GLY A 170 -31.72 -9.68 -19.86
N ALA A 171 -30.98 -10.25 -20.79
CA ALA A 171 -31.45 -10.53 -22.13
C ALA A 171 -31.00 -11.95 -22.53
N ASN A 172 -31.93 -12.71 -23.05
CA ASN A 172 -31.72 -13.98 -23.71
C ASN A 172 -32.16 -13.80 -25.17
N GLU A 173 -31.95 -14.82 -26.00
CA GLU A 173 -32.28 -14.78 -27.43
C GLU A 173 -33.74 -14.39 -27.71
N GLU A 174 -34.68 -14.76 -26.83
CA GLU A 174 -36.12 -14.57 -27.06
C GLU A 174 -36.74 -13.45 -26.25
N SER A 175 -36.10 -13.02 -25.18
CA SER A 175 -36.68 -12.05 -24.22
C SER A 175 -35.65 -11.25 -23.46
N GLY A 176 -36.00 -10.07 -23.10
CA GLY A 176 -35.21 -9.18 -22.22
C GLY A 176 -36.08 -8.52 -21.17
N GLY A 177 -35.47 -8.20 -20.06
CA GLY A 177 -36.18 -7.51 -19.00
C GLY A 177 -35.29 -7.03 -17.89
N GLY A 178 -35.84 -6.24 -16.99
CA GLY A 178 -35.08 -5.65 -15.90
C GLY A 178 -35.88 -5.43 -14.65
N VAL A 179 -35.17 -5.22 -13.56
CA VAL A 179 -35.69 -4.88 -12.23
C VAL A 179 -34.84 -3.73 -11.68
N ALA A 180 -35.48 -2.67 -11.26
CA ALA A 180 -34.85 -1.62 -10.48
C ALA A 180 -35.16 -1.86 -9.00
N THR A 181 -34.19 -1.67 -8.12
CA THR A 181 -34.31 -1.93 -6.67
C THR A 181 -33.75 -0.76 -5.88
N ALA A 182 -34.50 -0.32 -4.88
CA ALA A 182 -34.06 0.65 -3.89
C ALA A 182 -34.14 -0.01 -2.50
N ILE A 183 -33.10 0.15 -1.70
CA ILE A 183 -32.99 -0.37 -0.34
C ILE A 183 -32.63 0.79 0.58
N LEU A 184 -33.44 1.02 1.59
CA LEU A 184 -33.18 1.95 2.66
C LEU A 184 -32.92 1.17 3.94
N ARG A 185 -31.72 1.31 4.49
CA ARG A 185 -31.33 0.68 5.77
C ARG A 185 -31.24 1.74 6.84
N ARG A 186 -31.85 1.46 7.99
CA ARG A 186 -31.77 2.27 9.19
C ARG A 186 -31.36 1.46 10.39
N GLN A 187 -30.32 1.93 11.09
CA GLN A 187 -29.90 1.37 12.37
C GLN A 187 -30.79 1.96 13.47
N LEU A 188 -31.60 1.12 14.12
CA LEU A 188 -32.49 1.55 15.20
C LEU A 188 -31.80 1.58 16.56
N SER A 189 -30.85 0.66 16.74
CA SER A 189 -30.04 0.55 17.96
C SER A 189 -28.72 -0.18 17.61
N PRO A 190 -27.72 -0.20 18.50
CA PRO A 190 -26.49 -0.98 18.26
C PRO A 190 -26.73 -2.45 17.93
N VAL A 191 -27.87 -3.00 18.35
CA VAL A 191 -28.24 -4.43 18.20
C VAL A 191 -29.38 -4.70 17.22
N SER A 192 -30.00 -3.66 16.63
CA SER A 192 -31.13 -3.85 15.71
C SER A 192 -31.10 -2.88 14.53
N SER A 193 -31.40 -3.40 13.34
CA SER A 193 -31.52 -2.63 12.09
C SER A 193 -32.78 -3.05 11.34
N ILE A 194 -33.32 -2.11 10.57
CA ILE A 194 -34.44 -2.32 9.67
C ILE A 194 -34.04 -1.92 8.25
N GLU A 195 -34.49 -2.69 7.28
CA GLU A 195 -34.27 -2.43 5.86
C GLU A 195 -35.62 -2.43 5.14
N PHE A 196 -35.86 -1.40 4.34
CA PHE A 196 -36.99 -1.33 3.43
C PHE A 196 -36.48 -1.57 2.02
N VAL A 197 -37.13 -2.51 1.33
CA VAL A 197 -36.78 -2.88 -0.04
C VAL A 197 -37.97 -2.59 -0.93
N ALA A 198 -37.74 -1.86 -2.01
CA ALA A 198 -38.73 -1.64 -3.05
C ALA A 198 -38.10 -2.02 -4.40
N SER A 199 -38.78 -2.83 -5.19
CA SER A 199 -38.36 -3.14 -6.55
C SER A 199 -39.51 -2.98 -7.54
N THR A 200 -39.15 -2.60 -8.78
CA THR A 200 -40.07 -2.40 -9.89
C THR A 200 -39.50 -3.03 -11.16
N GLY A 201 -40.37 -3.42 -12.09
CA GLY A 201 -40.01 -4.12 -13.32
C GLY A 201 -40.60 -5.51 -13.38
N LEU A 202 -39.86 -6.50 -13.90
CA LEU A 202 -40.32 -7.89 -14.01
C LEU A 202 -40.73 -8.52 -12.66
N GLN A 203 -40.12 -8.08 -11.57
CA GLN A 203 -40.45 -8.48 -10.21
C GLN A 203 -40.70 -7.25 -9.37
N SER A 204 -41.96 -6.81 -9.34
CA SER A 204 -42.35 -5.67 -8.50
C SER A 204 -42.70 -6.18 -7.11
N LEU A 205 -41.98 -5.74 -6.09
CA LEU A 205 -42.21 -6.09 -4.70
C LEU A 205 -41.90 -4.95 -3.74
N ILE A 206 -42.56 -4.96 -2.60
CA ILE A 206 -42.18 -4.17 -1.43
C ILE A 206 -41.92 -5.11 -0.29
N GLY A 207 -40.82 -4.90 0.43
CA GLY A 207 -40.44 -5.73 1.56
C GLY A 207 -39.83 -4.93 2.69
N MET A 208 -39.91 -5.52 3.88
CA MET A 208 -39.29 -5.01 5.09
C MET A 208 -38.51 -6.14 5.74
N GLN A 209 -37.26 -5.87 6.05
CA GLN A 209 -36.40 -6.81 6.77
C GLN A 209 -35.98 -6.20 8.09
N THR A 210 -36.17 -6.93 9.19
CA THR A 210 -35.67 -6.52 10.50
C THR A 210 -34.62 -7.51 10.96
N THR A 211 -33.47 -7.04 11.34
CA THR A 211 -32.39 -7.85 11.91
C THR A 211 -32.14 -7.39 13.33
N ARG A 212 -32.14 -8.34 14.25
CA ARG A 212 -31.88 -8.11 15.67
C ARG A 212 -30.87 -9.12 16.22
N GLN A 213 -29.89 -8.61 16.92
CA GLN A 213 -28.94 -9.41 17.68
C GLN A 213 -29.62 -9.83 18.99
N LEU A 214 -29.88 -11.12 19.15
CA LEU A 214 -30.54 -11.69 20.32
C LEU A 214 -29.56 -11.92 21.47
N SER A 215 -28.31 -12.25 21.14
CA SER A 215 -27.20 -12.41 22.07
C SER A 215 -25.89 -12.10 21.37
N ILE A 216 -24.79 -12.10 22.12
CA ILE A 216 -23.43 -11.89 21.56
C ILE A 216 -23.15 -12.87 20.40
N HIS A 217 -23.73 -14.05 20.43
CA HIS A 217 -23.50 -15.12 19.46
C HIS A 217 -24.70 -15.46 18.56
N SER A 218 -25.82 -14.74 18.67
CA SER A 218 -27.07 -15.09 17.95
C SER A 218 -27.72 -13.87 17.33
N THR A 219 -28.11 -13.97 16.06
CA THR A 219 -28.89 -12.99 15.32
C THR A 219 -30.15 -13.61 14.74
N ALA A 220 -31.26 -12.88 14.80
CA ALA A 220 -32.49 -13.22 14.10
C ALA A 220 -32.82 -12.16 13.05
N THR A 221 -33.24 -12.61 11.88
CA THR A 221 -33.67 -11.76 10.78
C THR A 221 -35.03 -12.19 10.31
N ILE A 222 -35.98 -11.27 10.29
CA ILE A 222 -37.35 -11.50 9.78
C ILE A 222 -37.49 -10.62 8.54
N ASN A 223 -37.90 -11.23 7.43
CA ASN A 223 -38.17 -10.54 6.19
C ASN A 223 -39.62 -10.83 5.76
N ILE A 224 -40.36 -9.75 5.47
CA ILE A 224 -41.73 -9.82 4.94
C ILE A 224 -41.71 -9.08 3.63
N ALA A 225 -42.11 -9.73 2.55
CA ALA A 225 -42.18 -9.14 1.22
C ALA A 225 -43.52 -9.44 0.55
N LYS A 226 -44.14 -8.42 -0.04
CA LYS A 226 -45.34 -8.56 -0.87
C LYS A 226 -44.96 -8.34 -2.33
N SER A 227 -45.21 -9.36 -3.13
CA SER A 227 -45.09 -9.29 -4.59
C SER A 227 -46.36 -8.68 -5.19
N PHE A 228 -46.20 -7.78 -6.13
CA PHE A 228 -47.32 -7.17 -6.87
C PHE A 228 -47.62 -7.89 -8.19
N SER A 229 -46.67 -8.73 -8.67
CA SER A 229 -46.85 -9.48 -9.91
C SER A 229 -47.82 -10.64 -9.76
N ASP A 230 -47.85 -11.32 -8.60
CA ASP A 230 -48.65 -12.49 -8.30
C ASP A 230 -49.49 -12.34 -7.02
N GLY A 231 -49.41 -11.18 -6.33
CA GLY A 231 -50.13 -10.89 -5.10
C GLY A 231 -49.64 -11.65 -3.87
N SER A 232 -48.61 -12.48 -3.98
CA SER A 232 -48.13 -13.36 -2.90
C SER A 232 -47.43 -12.56 -1.78
N ILE A 233 -47.56 -13.07 -0.56
CA ILE A 233 -46.81 -12.60 0.60
C ILE A 233 -45.81 -13.68 0.99
N ASN A 234 -44.54 -13.30 1.07
CA ASN A 234 -43.47 -14.16 1.48
C ASN A 234 -42.91 -13.70 2.82
N LEU A 235 -42.88 -14.61 3.78
CA LEU A 235 -42.33 -14.43 5.12
C LEU A 235 -41.12 -15.34 5.26
N THR A 236 -39.97 -14.75 5.61
CA THR A 236 -38.75 -15.51 5.86
C THR A 236 -38.20 -15.17 7.24
N ASN A 237 -37.99 -16.19 8.06
CA ASN A 237 -37.33 -16.06 9.36
C ASN A 237 -36.00 -16.80 9.30
N THR A 238 -34.90 -16.10 9.57
CA THR A 238 -33.57 -16.69 9.61
C THR A 238 -32.96 -16.48 10.99
N TRP A 239 -32.58 -17.57 11.63
CA TRP A 239 -31.82 -17.53 12.86
C TRP A 239 -30.40 -18.03 12.60
N THR A 240 -29.41 -17.19 12.95
CA THR A 240 -28.00 -17.51 12.82
C THR A 240 -27.32 -17.50 14.18
N ARG A 241 -26.56 -18.55 14.49
CA ARG A 241 -25.81 -18.67 15.73
C ARG A 241 -24.35 -19.01 15.46
N GLN A 242 -23.47 -18.32 16.14
CA GLN A 242 -22.06 -18.67 16.20
C GLN A 242 -21.92 -19.91 17.12
N LEU A 243 -21.39 -21.01 16.58
CA LEU A 243 -21.21 -22.28 17.27
C LEU A 243 -19.82 -22.38 17.91
N SER A 244 -18.81 -21.77 17.26
CA SER A 244 -17.45 -21.63 17.78
C SER A 244 -16.82 -20.36 17.19
N GLU A 245 -15.58 -20.02 17.56
CA GLU A 245 -14.86 -18.87 17.01
C GLU A 245 -14.78 -18.91 15.48
N THR A 246 -14.69 -20.09 14.89
CA THR A 246 -14.52 -20.29 13.44
C THR A 246 -15.77 -20.81 12.73
N SER A 247 -16.82 -21.23 13.48
CA SER A 247 -18.00 -21.86 12.88
C SER A 247 -19.32 -21.21 13.27
N SER A 248 -20.27 -21.16 12.34
CA SER A 248 -21.61 -20.65 12.52
C SER A 248 -22.62 -21.57 11.86
N GLY A 249 -23.80 -21.66 12.46
CA GLY A 249 -24.97 -22.37 11.92
C GLY A 249 -26.12 -21.40 11.67
N ASN A 250 -26.94 -21.68 10.68
CA ASN A 250 -28.17 -20.94 10.42
C ASN A 250 -29.32 -21.86 10.11
N ILE A 251 -30.51 -21.48 10.57
CA ILE A 251 -31.77 -22.12 10.24
C ILE A 251 -32.66 -21.03 9.63
N GLN A 252 -33.22 -21.31 8.49
CA GLN A 252 -34.13 -20.42 7.79
C GLN A 252 -35.45 -21.15 7.53
N LEU A 253 -36.54 -20.51 7.92
CA LEU A 253 -37.90 -20.91 7.61
C LEU A 253 -38.47 -19.92 6.60
N ALA A 254 -38.91 -20.41 5.45
CA ALA A 254 -39.59 -19.61 4.43
C ALA A 254 -41.05 -20.08 4.33
N LEU A 255 -41.98 -19.11 4.36
CA LEU A 255 -43.41 -19.32 4.19
C LEU A 255 -43.87 -18.41 3.02
N GLY A 256 -44.66 -18.96 2.12
CA GLY A 256 -45.14 -18.26 0.93
C GLY A 256 -45.33 -19.19 -0.25
N MET A 257 -45.07 -18.71 -1.45
CA MET A 257 -45.25 -19.48 -2.69
C MET A 257 -44.35 -20.74 -2.74
N ARG A 258 -43.18 -20.68 -2.13
CA ARG A 258 -42.28 -21.81 -1.91
C ARG A 258 -41.95 -21.89 -0.42
N SER A 259 -42.73 -22.68 0.30
CA SER A 259 -42.47 -22.93 1.71
C SER A 259 -41.39 -23.97 1.89
N GLY A 260 -40.47 -23.71 2.83
CA GLY A 260 -39.37 -24.64 3.07
C GLY A 260 -38.51 -24.29 4.26
N ILE A 261 -37.64 -25.22 4.63
CA ILE A 261 -36.66 -25.08 5.70
C ILE A 261 -35.26 -25.22 5.08
N THR A 262 -34.36 -24.33 5.43
CA THR A 262 -32.96 -24.44 5.08
C THR A 262 -32.12 -24.48 6.35
N VAL A 263 -31.24 -25.47 6.45
CA VAL A 263 -30.27 -25.59 7.54
C VAL A 263 -28.88 -25.44 6.93
N GLY A 264 -28.14 -24.48 7.42
CA GLY A 264 -26.80 -24.19 6.91
C GLY A 264 -25.74 -24.21 8.01
N TRP A 265 -24.57 -24.59 7.61
CA TRP A 265 -23.37 -24.58 8.45
C TRP A 265 -22.21 -23.99 7.69
N ARG A 266 -21.39 -23.14 8.35
CA ARG A 266 -20.20 -22.50 7.79
C ARG A 266 -19.06 -22.58 8.78
N LYS A 267 -17.89 -22.98 8.28
CA LYS A 267 -16.63 -22.91 9.00
C LYS A 267 -15.67 -22.05 8.21
N ARG A 268 -15.02 -21.10 8.87
CA ARG A 268 -13.97 -20.27 8.29
C ARG A 268 -12.77 -20.27 9.23
N ASP A 269 -11.70 -20.85 8.75
CA ASP A 269 -10.38 -20.87 9.36
C ASP A 269 -9.42 -20.09 8.47
N ASP A 270 -8.21 -19.81 8.93
CA ASP A 270 -7.25 -19.01 8.16
C ASP A 270 -6.93 -19.59 6.79
N ASP A 271 -6.83 -20.92 6.68
CA ASP A 271 -6.47 -21.61 5.44
C ASP A 271 -7.62 -22.35 4.78
N VAL A 272 -8.69 -22.63 5.52
CA VAL A 272 -9.80 -23.48 5.08
C VAL A 272 -11.12 -22.79 5.30
N SER A 273 -12.00 -22.83 4.29
CA SER A 273 -13.39 -22.40 4.39
C SER A 273 -14.28 -23.52 3.89
N ALA A 274 -15.17 -23.99 4.74
CA ALA A 274 -16.18 -25.01 4.41
C ALA A 274 -17.58 -24.47 4.69
N ALA A 275 -18.54 -24.81 3.84
CA ALA A 275 -19.95 -24.50 4.05
C ALA A 275 -20.82 -25.66 3.54
N GLY A 276 -21.90 -25.93 4.22
CA GLY A 276 -22.89 -26.89 3.81
C GLY A 276 -24.28 -26.34 4.05
N ASP A 277 -25.19 -26.55 3.10
CA ASP A 277 -26.56 -26.11 3.18
C ASP A 277 -27.47 -27.29 2.79
N LEU A 278 -28.48 -27.57 3.61
CA LEU A 278 -29.54 -28.53 3.34
C LEU A 278 -30.86 -27.78 3.23
N LYS A 279 -31.53 -27.88 2.10
CA LYS A 279 -32.73 -27.15 1.77
C LYS A 279 -33.85 -28.15 1.48
N ILE A 280 -34.94 -28.05 2.20
CA ILE A 280 -36.15 -28.86 2.06
C ILE A 280 -37.29 -27.90 1.71
N GLU A 281 -37.77 -27.95 0.49
CA GLU A 281 -38.87 -27.11 0.00
C GLU A 281 -40.03 -27.97 -0.49
N SER A 282 -41.19 -27.33 -0.70
CA SER A 282 -42.35 -27.99 -1.31
C SER A 282 -42.08 -28.61 -2.69
N GLY A 283 -41.02 -28.15 -3.38
CA GLY A 283 -40.57 -28.63 -4.69
C GLY A 283 -39.44 -29.66 -4.67
N GLY A 284 -38.93 -30.06 -3.50
CA GLY A 284 -37.86 -31.06 -3.39
C GLY A 284 -36.81 -30.82 -2.34
N LEU A 285 -35.82 -31.69 -2.35
CA LEU A 285 -34.68 -31.66 -1.46
C LEU A 285 -33.43 -31.21 -2.24
N GLU A 286 -32.62 -30.31 -1.70
CA GLU A 286 -31.32 -29.91 -2.21
C GLU A 286 -30.29 -29.85 -1.09
N ALA A 287 -29.14 -30.50 -1.28
CA ALA A 287 -28.00 -30.41 -0.41
C ALA A 287 -26.81 -29.81 -1.19
N SER A 288 -26.12 -28.87 -0.60
CA SER A 288 -24.90 -28.30 -1.19
C SER A 288 -23.74 -28.31 -0.18
N VAL A 289 -22.55 -28.64 -0.64
CA VAL A 289 -21.30 -28.57 0.14
C VAL A 289 -20.28 -27.80 -0.65
N ARG A 290 -19.62 -26.87 0.00
CA ARG A 290 -18.54 -26.04 -0.56
C ARG A 290 -17.31 -26.16 0.31
N TYR A 291 -16.19 -26.48 -0.31
CA TYR A 291 -14.89 -26.54 0.34
C TYR A 291 -13.90 -25.66 -0.42
N THR A 292 -13.21 -24.77 0.27
CA THR A 292 -12.18 -23.91 -0.30
C THR A 292 -10.94 -23.97 0.58
N ARG A 293 -9.78 -24.21 -0.01
CA ARG A 293 -8.49 -24.25 0.67
C ARG A 293 -7.51 -23.26 0.05
N LYS A 294 -6.81 -22.49 0.86
CA LYS A 294 -5.67 -21.70 0.42
C LYS A 294 -4.50 -22.62 0.08
N LEU A 295 -4.00 -22.54 -1.13
CA LEU A 295 -2.84 -23.29 -1.62
C LEU A 295 -1.55 -22.48 -1.49
N SER A 296 -1.67 -21.15 -1.50
CA SER A 296 -0.57 -20.21 -1.26
C SER A 296 -1.18 -18.85 -0.87
N SER A 297 -0.34 -17.88 -0.47
CA SER A 297 -0.77 -16.51 -0.14
C SER A 297 -1.61 -15.84 -1.26
N LYS A 298 -1.44 -16.25 -2.51
CA LYS A 298 -2.11 -15.66 -3.69
C LYS A 298 -3.07 -16.61 -4.41
N SER A 299 -3.15 -17.89 -4.04
CA SER A 299 -3.97 -18.89 -4.75
C SER A 299 -4.80 -19.76 -3.80
N HIS A 300 -6.00 -20.12 -4.25
CA HIS A 300 -6.92 -21.02 -3.54
C HIS A 300 -7.55 -22.02 -4.50
N GLY A 301 -7.81 -23.22 -4.01
CA GLY A 301 -8.61 -24.24 -4.66
C GLY A 301 -10.01 -24.29 -4.07
N ARG A 302 -11.00 -24.66 -4.89
CA ARG A 302 -12.40 -24.74 -4.49
C ARG A 302 -13.05 -25.96 -5.11
N VAL A 303 -13.85 -26.66 -4.30
CA VAL A 303 -14.72 -27.76 -4.72
C VAL A 303 -16.12 -27.49 -4.20
N VAL A 304 -17.12 -27.66 -5.06
CA VAL A 304 -18.54 -27.53 -4.69
C VAL A 304 -19.28 -28.75 -5.20
N GLY A 305 -20.04 -29.39 -4.33
CA GLY A 305 -20.99 -30.46 -4.70
C GLY A 305 -22.42 -30.01 -4.43
N ARG A 306 -23.32 -30.27 -5.35
CA ARG A 306 -24.76 -30.06 -5.19
C ARG A 306 -25.51 -31.33 -5.59
N ILE A 307 -26.37 -31.77 -4.71
CA ILE A 307 -27.22 -32.95 -4.92
C ILE A 307 -28.64 -32.57 -4.56
N GLY A 308 -29.58 -32.82 -5.46
CA GLY A 308 -30.97 -32.52 -5.20
C GLY A 308 -31.90 -33.21 -6.19
N SER A 309 -33.22 -33.05 -6.00
CA SER A 309 -34.24 -33.62 -6.89
C SER A 309 -34.12 -33.10 -8.34
N THR A 310 -33.55 -31.91 -8.55
CA THR A 310 -33.41 -31.26 -9.86
C THR A 310 -31.97 -30.86 -10.20
N ALA A 311 -31.01 -31.13 -9.31
CA ALA A 311 -29.62 -30.73 -9.48
C ALA A 311 -28.68 -31.84 -9.00
N LEU A 312 -27.81 -32.28 -9.90
CA LEU A 312 -26.62 -33.06 -9.57
C LEU A 312 -25.44 -32.38 -10.26
N GLU A 313 -24.60 -31.75 -9.48
CA GLU A 313 -23.50 -30.92 -9.99
C GLU A 313 -22.25 -31.07 -9.11
N ILE A 314 -21.09 -31.20 -9.74
CA ILE A 314 -19.77 -31.09 -9.10
C ILE A 314 -19.01 -29.98 -9.81
N GLU A 315 -18.53 -29.00 -9.02
CA GLU A 315 -17.75 -27.89 -9.51
C GLU A 315 -16.35 -27.97 -8.86
N VAL A 316 -15.30 -27.98 -9.66
CA VAL A 316 -13.89 -28.05 -9.20
C VAL A 316 -13.10 -26.94 -9.90
N GLY A 317 -12.28 -26.24 -9.16
CA GLY A 317 -11.42 -25.22 -9.76
C GLY A 317 -10.61 -24.44 -8.73
N GLY A 318 -10.15 -23.28 -9.13
CA GLY A 318 -9.36 -22.44 -8.27
C GLY A 318 -9.33 -21.00 -8.70
N GLY A 319 -8.76 -20.18 -7.85
CA GLY A 319 -8.57 -18.76 -8.12
C GLY A 319 -7.17 -18.30 -7.72
N ARG A 320 -6.73 -17.23 -8.39
CA ARG A 320 -5.46 -16.57 -8.10
C ARG A 320 -5.65 -15.06 -8.01
N LYS A 321 -5.08 -14.48 -6.98
CA LYS A 321 -4.94 -13.04 -6.82
C LYS A 321 -3.85 -12.55 -7.79
N ILE A 322 -4.22 -11.71 -8.75
CA ILE A 322 -3.28 -11.12 -9.73
C ILE A 322 -2.71 -9.81 -9.18
N SER A 323 -3.57 -9.00 -8.53
CA SER A 323 -3.19 -7.78 -7.82
C SER A 323 -3.98 -7.71 -6.51
N GLU A 324 -3.72 -6.68 -5.71
CA GLU A 324 -4.46 -6.47 -4.45
C GLU A 324 -5.97 -6.36 -4.67
N PHE A 325 -6.38 -5.78 -5.80
CA PHE A 325 -7.80 -5.55 -6.14
C PHE A 325 -8.36 -6.53 -7.18
N SER A 326 -7.54 -7.43 -7.74
CA SER A 326 -7.96 -8.29 -8.87
C SER A 326 -7.75 -9.77 -8.57
N THR A 327 -8.81 -10.57 -8.74
CA THR A 327 -8.79 -12.03 -8.59
C THR A 327 -9.42 -12.68 -9.80
N VAL A 328 -8.74 -13.67 -10.39
CA VAL A 328 -9.28 -14.52 -11.47
C VAL A 328 -9.54 -15.90 -10.91
N ARG A 329 -10.69 -16.48 -11.28
CA ARG A 329 -11.08 -17.86 -10.95
C ARG A 329 -11.45 -18.59 -12.23
N ALA A 330 -11.08 -19.85 -12.27
CA ALA A 330 -11.52 -20.79 -13.31
C ALA A 330 -12.12 -22.01 -12.61
N MET A 331 -13.36 -22.32 -12.94
CA MET A 331 -14.13 -23.41 -12.34
C MET A 331 -14.62 -24.31 -13.48
N TYR A 332 -14.52 -25.59 -13.25
CA TYR A 332 -15.02 -26.62 -14.14
C TYR A 332 -16.20 -27.31 -13.47
N THR A 333 -17.33 -27.35 -14.13
CA THR A 333 -18.60 -27.88 -13.60
C THR A 333 -19.08 -29.02 -14.46
N ILE A 334 -19.40 -30.15 -13.83
CA ILE A 334 -20.07 -31.30 -14.44
C ILE A 334 -21.40 -31.50 -13.72
N GLY A 335 -22.46 -31.56 -14.48
CA GLY A 335 -23.79 -31.78 -13.91
C GLY A 335 -24.82 -32.26 -14.93
N ILE A 336 -26.05 -32.50 -14.50
CA ILE A 336 -27.18 -32.95 -15.36
C ILE A 336 -27.40 -31.98 -16.53
N LYS A 337 -27.11 -30.67 -16.33
CA LYS A 337 -27.27 -29.62 -17.36
C LYS A 337 -26.14 -29.59 -18.38
N GLY A 338 -25.16 -30.49 -18.26
CA GLY A 338 -24.00 -30.56 -19.13
C GLY A 338 -22.68 -30.23 -18.44
N VAL A 339 -21.68 -29.95 -19.24
CA VAL A 339 -20.32 -29.66 -18.84
C VAL A 339 -20.01 -28.19 -19.15
N PHE A 340 -19.51 -27.45 -18.13
CA PHE A 340 -19.23 -26.02 -18.24
C PHE A 340 -17.81 -25.68 -17.80
N TRP A 341 -17.20 -24.73 -18.48
CA TRP A 341 -16.14 -23.89 -17.92
C TRP A 341 -16.74 -22.57 -17.45
N LYS A 342 -16.37 -22.12 -16.26
CA LYS A 342 -16.81 -20.85 -15.71
C LYS A 342 -15.59 -20.01 -15.36
N LEU A 343 -15.43 -18.90 -16.05
CA LEU A 343 -14.38 -17.93 -15.79
C LEU A 343 -14.96 -16.77 -14.98
N GLU A 344 -14.30 -16.40 -13.90
CA GLU A 344 -14.72 -15.28 -13.06
C GLU A 344 -13.55 -14.30 -12.90
N LEU A 345 -13.77 -13.04 -13.22
CA LEU A 345 -12.87 -11.93 -12.95
C LEU A 345 -13.52 -11.01 -11.91
N HIS A 346 -12.84 -10.79 -10.81
CA HIS A 346 -13.26 -9.87 -9.76
C HIS A 346 -12.27 -8.72 -9.67
N ARG A 347 -12.74 -7.48 -9.75
CA ARG A 347 -11.91 -6.27 -9.63
C ARG A 347 -12.69 -5.14 -8.96
N GLY A 348 -12.22 -4.64 -7.79
CA GLY A 348 -12.74 -3.42 -7.17
C GLY A 348 -14.27 -3.38 -6.99
N GLY A 349 -14.90 -4.48 -6.51
CA GLY A 349 -16.35 -4.57 -6.35
C GLY A 349 -17.11 -5.01 -7.61
N GLN A 350 -16.44 -5.09 -8.77
CA GLN A 350 -17.04 -5.56 -10.02
C GLN A 350 -16.71 -7.03 -10.28
N LYS A 351 -17.65 -7.75 -10.88
CA LYS A 351 -17.52 -9.18 -11.23
C LYS A 351 -17.92 -9.40 -12.67
N LEU A 352 -17.03 -10.01 -13.43
CA LEU A 352 -17.36 -10.58 -14.74
C LEU A 352 -17.38 -12.09 -14.61
N ILE A 353 -18.48 -12.72 -15.00
CA ILE A 353 -18.68 -14.15 -14.92
C ILE A 353 -19.04 -14.64 -16.34
N VAL A 354 -18.25 -15.57 -16.86
CA VAL A 354 -18.44 -16.12 -18.20
C VAL A 354 -18.57 -17.64 -18.07
N PRO A 355 -19.79 -18.18 -17.89
CA PRO A 355 -20.04 -19.60 -18.02
C PRO A 355 -20.07 -19.98 -19.52
N ILE A 356 -19.30 -20.98 -19.89
CA ILE A 356 -19.16 -21.52 -21.23
C ILE A 356 -19.70 -22.95 -21.21
N LEU A 357 -20.83 -23.19 -21.84
CA LEU A 357 -21.36 -24.54 -22.04
C LEU A 357 -20.51 -25.23 -23.11
N LEU A 358 -19.87 -26.33 -22.73
CA LEU A 358 -19.05 -27.14 -23.66
C LEU A 358 -19.87 -28.21 -24.33
N THR A 359 -20.77 -28.88 -23.60
CA THR A 359 -21.68 -29.87 -24.13
C THR A 359 -22.89 -30.03 -23.20
N SER A 360 -24.05 -30.33 -23.78
CA SER A 360 -25.27 -30.66 -23.06
C SER A 360 -25.33 -32.14 -22.65
N TYR A 361 -24.46 -33.00 -23.23
CA TYR A 361 -24.43 -34.43 -22.98
C TYR A 361 -23.32 -34.82 -21.99
N LEU A 362 -23.61 -35.71 -21.06
CA LEU A 362 -22.68 -36.25 -20.08
C LEU A 362 -21.87 -37.41 -20.68
N GLY A 363 -20.88 -37.13 -21.51
CA GLY A 363 -19.91 -38.12 -21.99
C GLY A 363 -18.68 -38.16 -21.08
N PRO A 364 -18.37 -39.28 -20.38
CA PRO A 364 -17.27 -39.32 -19.44
C PRO A 364 -15.90 -39.05 -20.06
N VAL A 365 -15.68 -39.51 -21.29
CA VAL A 365 -14.45 -39.27 -22.05
C VAL A 365 -14.30 -37.80 -22.44
N PHE A 366 -15.38 -37.18 -22.92
CA PHE A 366 -15.38 -35.75 -23.23
C PHE A 366 -15.19 -34.89 -21.99
N ALA A 367 -15.90 -35.22 -20.91
CA ALA A 367 -15.77 -34.49 -19.64
C ALA A 367 -14.33 -34.57 -19.11
N ALA A 368 -13.70 -35.74 -19.11
CA ALA A 368 -12.30 -35.89 -18.72
C ALA A 368 -11.36 -35.09 -19.63
N GLY A 369 -11.52 -35.18 -20.95
CA GLY A 369 -10.72 -34.43 -21.94
C GLY A 369 -10.87 -32.90 -21.79
N ALA A 370 -12.08 -32.41 -21.60
CA ALA A 370 -12.39 -31.00 -21.41
C ALA A 370 -11.80 -30.39 -20.14
N PHE A 371 -11.45 -31.22 -19.14
CA PHE A 371 -10.70 -30.81 -17.96
C PHE A 371 -9.17 -30.92 -18.16
N ILE A 372 -8.70 -32.06 -18.65
CA ILE A 372 -7.27 -32.39 -18.74
C ILE A 372 -6.57 -31.50 -19.76
N VAL A 373 -7.15 -31.29 -20.94
CA VAL A 373 -6.51 -30.55 -22.05
C VAL A 373 -6.22 -29.07 -21.66
N PRO A 374 -7.20 -28.26 -21.23
CA PRO A 374 -6.94 -26.88 -20.84
C PRO A 374 -6.02 -26.76 -19.63
N THR A 375 -6.14 -27.68 -18.68
CA THR A 375 -5.29 -27.70 -17.47
C THR A 375 -3.83 -28.00 -17.84
N SER A 376 -3.59 -28.98 -18.68
CA SER A 376 -2.26 -29.32 -19.17
C SER A 376 -1.67 -28.17 -20.01
N CYS A 377 -2.45 -27.59 -20.90
CA CYS A 377 -2.07 -26.42 -21.69
C CYS A 377 -1.65 -25.24 -20.80
N TYR A 378 -2.42 -24.95 -19.74
CA TYR A 378 -2.07 -23.90 -18.77
C TYR A 378 -0.71 -24.17 -18.10
N PHE A 379 -0.45 -25.40 -17.65
CA PHE A 379 0.83 -25.73 -17.01
C PHE A 379 2.01 -25.65 -17.99
N LEU A 380 1.82 -26.06 -19.23
CA LEU A 380 2.82 -25.96 -20.29
C LEU A 380 3.12 -24.50 -20.63
N LEU A 381 2.09 -23.68 -20.86
CA LEU A 381 2.23 -22.23 -21.09
C LEU A 381 2.91 -21.52 -19.92
N LYS A 382 2.52 -21.86 -18.70
CA LYS A 382 3.16 -21.31 -17.49
C LYS A 382 4.64 -21.65 -17.40
N LYS A 383 5.01 -22.90 -17.71
CA LYS A 383 6.40 -23.37 -17.63
C LYS A 383 7.28 -22.77 -18.72
N TYR A 384 6.81 -22.79 -19.97
CA TYR A 384 7.63 -22.46 -21.15
C TYR A 384 7.50 -21.00 -21.63
N VAL A 385 6.41 -20.32 -21.33
CA VAL A 385 6.16 -18.94 -21.77
C VAL A 385 6.19 -17.96 -20.60
N VAL A 386 5.34 -18.16 -19.59
CA VAL A 386 5.12 -17.17 -18.53
C VAL A 386 6.33 -17.05 -17.62
N LYS A 387 6.89 -18.17 -17.13
CA LYS A 387 8.06 -18.15 -16.24
C LYS A 387 9.29 -17.49 -16.88
N PRO A 388 9.73 -17.84 -18.10
CA PRO A 388 10.88 -17.19 -18.71
C PRO A 388 10.65 -15.71 -19.00
N TYR A 389 9.42 -15.32 -19.40
CA TYR A 389 9.07 -13.93 -19.61
C TYR A 389 9.15 -13.10 -18.33
N LEU A 390 8.58 -13.59 -17.21
CA LEU A 390 8.65 -12.90 -15.91
C LEU A 390 10.10 -12.78 -15.43
N ARG A 391 10.91 -13.83 -15.57
CA ARG A 391 12.32 -13.78 -15.20
C ARG A 391 13.11 -12.75 -16.02
N LYS A 392 12.84 -12.63 -17.32
CA LYS A 392 13.45 -11.59 -18.17
C LYS A 392 13.05 -10.20 -17.68
N ARG A 393 11.77 -9.98 -17.41
CA ARG A 393 11.23 -8.71 -16.94
C ARG A 393 11.78 -8.32 -15.55
N GLU A 394 11.94 -9.27 -14.64
CA GLU A 394 12.54 -9.03 -13.32
C GLU A 394 14.02 -8.64 -13.45
N LYS A 395 14.77 -9.33 -14.30
CA LYS A 395 16.17 -8.97 -14.59
C LYS A 395 16.29 -7.58 -15.20
N GLN A 396 15.41 -7.24 -16.14
CA GLN A 396 15.42 -5.93 -16.78
C GLN A 396 15.08 -4.82 -15.78
N LYS A 397 14.06 -5.00 -14.95
CA LYS A 397 13.75 -4.05 -13.85
C LYS A 397 14.88 -3.90 -12.85
N ALA A 398 15.58 -4.99 -12.52
CA ALA A 398 16.73 -4.92 -11.64
C ALA A 398 17.88 -4.12 -12.26
N LEU A 399 18.14 -4.29 -13.57
CA LEU A 399 19.14 -3.50 -14.32
C LEU A 399 18.73 -2.02 -14.39
N ASP A 400 17.49 -1.73 -14.76
CA ASP A 400 16.95 -0.36 -14.83
C ASP A 400 17.04 0.35 -13.47
N ASN A 401 16.74 -0.38 -12.37
CA ASN A 401 16.86 0.16 -11.01
C ASN A 401 18.31 0.42 -10.63
N MET A 402 19.24 -0.45 -11.01
CA MET A 402 20.68 -0.23 -10.78
C MET A 402 21.16 0.99 -11.55
N GLU A 403 20.83 1.09 -12.84
CA GLU A 403 21.24 2.21 -13.70
C GLU A 403 20.69 3.55 -13.17
N ASN A 404 19.41 3.58 -12.78
CA ASN A 404 18.79 4.74 -12.15
C ASN A 404 19.46 5.13 -10.82
N THR A 405 19.87 4.14 -10.02
CA THR A 405 20.58 4.40 -8.75
C THR A 405 21.97 4.98 -9.02
N TYR A 406 22.71 4.40 -9.96
CA TYR A 406 24.03 4.94 -10.37
C TYR A 406 23.91 6.35 -10.95
N GLY A 407 22.89 6.63 -11.77
CA GLY A 407 22.60 7.97 -12.28
C GLY A 407 22.42 9.00 -11.16
N LYS A 408 21.55 8.70 -10.19
CA LYS A 408 21.29 9.57 -9.03
C LYS A 408 22.53 9.78 -8.15
N VAL A 409 23.32 8.73 -7.91
CA VAL A 409 24.58 8.86 -7.14
C VAL A 409 25.58 9.75 -7.86
N ARG A 410 25.71 9.62 -9.17
CA ARG A 410 26.60 10.46 -9.98
C ARG A 410 26.18 11.92 -9.97
N GLU A 411 24.88 12.20 -10.10
CA GLU A 411 24.33 13.56 -10.01
C GLU A 411 24.54 14.16 -8.62
N ALA A 412 24.24 13.40 -7.56
CA ALA A 412 24.44 13.84 -6.18
C ALA A 412 25.92 14.14 -5.88
N ARG A 413 26.84 13.34 -6.42
CA ARG A 413 28.28 13.55 -6.29
C ARG A 413 28.73 14.83 -7.01
N ALA A 414 28.28 15.02 -8.24
CA ALA A 414 28.59 16.23 -9.00
C ALA A 414 28.05 17.51 -8.31
N ALA A 415 26.85 17.42 -7.71
CA ALA A 415 26.28 18.53 -6.93
C ALA A 415 27.10 18.80 -5.65
N ALA A 416 27.54 17.75 -4.94
CA ALA A 416 28.39 17.88 -3.75
C ALA A 416 29.76 18.51 -4.10
N GLU A 417 30.41 18.08 -5.18
CA GLU A 417 31.68 18.63 -5.64
C GLU A 417 31.55 20.13 -6.01
N LYS A 418 30.48 20.52 -6.70
CA LYS A 418 30.18 21.92 -6.97
C LYS A 418 29.96 22.74 -5.69
N ALA A 419 29.24 22.18 -4.72
CA ALA A 419 29.03 22.83 -3.42
C ALA A 419 30.36 22.99 -2.65
N GLN A 420 31.27 22.01 -2.73
CA GLN A 420 32.61 22.08 -2.13
C GLN A 420 33.49 23.16 -2.77
N GLN A 421 33.40 23.36 -4.08
CA GLN A 421 34.14 24.44 -4.77
C GLN A 421 33.81 25.83 -4.19
N LEU A 422 32.54 26.06 -3.85
CA LEU A 422 32.10 27.31 -3.23
C LEU A 422 32.64 27.47 -1.78
N LEU A 423 32.80 26.35 -1.07
CA LEU A 423 33.34 26.32 0.30
C LEU A 423 34.86 26.51 0.33
N GLN A 424 35.56 26.17 -0.74
CA GLN A 424 37.03 26.05 -0.78
C GLN A 424 37.76 27.30 -0.30
N ILE A 425 37.34 28.49 -0.73
CA ILE A 425 37.98 29.76 -0.34
C ILE A 425 37.86 29.99 1.16
N VAL A 426 36.70 29.77 1.73
CA VAL A 426 36.44 30.00 3.16
C VAL A 426 37.10 28.92 4.00
N ALA A 427 37.05 27.66 3.57
CA ALA A 427 37.73 26.56 4.23
C ALA A 427 39.25 26.75 4.28
N THR A 428 39.85 27.17 3.17
CA THR A 428 41.30 27.49 3.10
C THR A 428 41.68 28.64 4.04
N ARG A 429 40.87 29.70 4.10
CA ARG A 429 41.09 30.82 5.03
C ARG A 429 41.02 30.36 6.50
N LYS A 430 40.01 29.56 6.86
CA LYS A 430 39.88 28.99 8.21
C LYS A 430 41.06 28.08 8.55
N ARG A 431 41.42 27.19 7.62
CA ARG A 431 42.59 26.30 7.77
C ARG A 431 43.89 27.10 8.01
N ASN A 432 44.17 28.15 7.23
CA ASN A 432 45.38 28.99 7.41
C ASN A 432 45.40 29.65 8.79
N ARG A 433 44.25 30.16 9.26
CA ARG A 433 44.12 30.68 10.64
C ARG A 433 44.44 29.63 11.71
N GLN A 434 43.98 28.41 11.53
CA GLN A 434 44.29 27.31 12.44
C GLN A 434 45.75 26.88 12.38
N VAL A 435 46.41 26.98 11.21
CA VAL A 435 47.86 26.78 11.08
C VAL A 435 48.63 27.79 11.91
N GLU A 436 48.26 29.08 11.87
CA GLU A 436 48.94 30.17 12.62
C GLU A 436 48.81 30.00 14.14
N THR A 437 47.67 29.39 14.60
CA THR A 437 47.40 29.18 16.04
C THR A 437 47.76 27.79 16.55
N ASN A 438 48.40 26.94 15.74
CA ASN A 438 48.61 25.51 16.02
C ASN A 438 47.30 24.78 16.45
N GLY A 439 46.18 25.18 15.90
CA GLY A 439 44.86 24.65 16.16
C GLY A 439 44.54 23.37 15.39
N LEU A 440 43.25 23.06 15.27
CA LEU A 440 42.74 21.85 14.59
C LEU A 440 42.75 22.03 13.07
N ILE A 441 43.44 21.13 12.37
CA ILE A 441 43.53 21.11 10.90
C ILE A 441 43.14 19.71 10.41
N VAL A 442 42.11 19.62 9.58
CA VAL A 442 41.74 18.37 8.93
C VAL A 442 42.61 18.20 7.69
N THR A 443 43.45 17.15 7.70
CA THR A 443 44.38 16.83 6.60
C THR A 443 43.70 15.99 5.52
N LYS A 444 42.91 15.03 5.91
CA LYS A 444 42.14 14.13 5.00
C LYS A 444 40.82 13.75 5.64
N ALA A 445 39.75 13.80 4.88
CA ALA A 445 38.44 13.29 5.31
C ALA A 445 37.74 12.55 4.18
N LEU A 446 37.37 11.30 4.43
CA LEU A 446 36.73 10.40 3.46
C LEU A 446 35.40 9.90 4.03
N TYR A 447 34.34 9.93 3.21
CA TYR A 447 33.03 9.45 3.60
C TYR A 447 32.50 8.44 2.58
N GLY A 448 32.01 7.28 3.05
CA GLY A 448 31.47 6.24 2.19
C GLY A 448 31.48 4.84 2.78
N ASP A 449 31.60 3.83 1.91
CA ASP A 449 31.68 2.40 2.31
C ASP A 449 32.98 2.14 3.10
N PRO A 450 32.88 1.56 4.32
CA PRO A 450 34.05 1.26 5.16
C PRO A 450 35.14 0.47 4.43
N LYS A 451 34.76 -0.54 3.65
CA LYS A 451 35.70 -1.38 2.89
C LYS A 451 36.42 -0.64 1.77
N ALA A 452 35.75 0.34 1.18
CA ALA A 452 36.35 1.17 0.14
C ALA A 452 37.29 2.24 0.74
N ILE A 453 36.97 2.75 1.94
CA ILE A 453 37.83 3.67 2.70
C ILE A 453 39.13 2.94 3.12
N GLU A 454 39.05 1.73 3.68
CA GLU A 454 40.22 0.91 4.08
C GLU A 454 41.14 0.66 2.88
N ARG A 455 40.59 0.21 1.74
CA ARG A 455 41.35 -0.03 0.51
C ARG A 455 42.06 1.24 -0.01
N ARG A 456 41.40 2.40 0.06
CA ARG A 456 41.99 3.69 -0.37
C ARG A 456 43.06 4.18 0.59
N HIS A 457 43.01 3.75 1.85
CA HIS A 457 44.04 4.06 2.85
C HIS A 457 45.30 3.20 2.63
N GLU A 458 45.16 1.91 2.31
CA GLU A 458 46.25 0.96 2.14
C GLU A 458 47.03 1.14 0.83
N LEU A 459 46.35 1.53 -0.26
CA LEU A 459 46.93 1.50 -1.62
C LEU A 459 47.34 2.85 -2.16
N GLU A 460 47.14 3.96 -1.43
CA GLU A 460 47.37 5.37 -1.91
C GLU A 460 46.84 5.64 -3.33
N LEU A 461 45.88 4.86 -3.81
CA LEU A 461 45.32 5.00 -5.14
C LEU A 461 44.45 6.26 -5.23
N GLU A 462 44.87 7.20 -6.11
CA GLU A 462 44.06 8.38 -6.47
C GLU A 462 42.82 8.03 -7.34
N GLU A 463 42.71 6.79 -7.79
CA GLU A 463 41.56 6.36 -8.61
C GLU A 463 40.26 6.40 -7.82
N VAL A 464 39.30 7.06 -8.44
CA VAL A 464 37.96 7.34 -7.94
C VAL A 464 37.19 6.04 -7.72
N ASP A 465 37.37 5.41 -6.56
CA ASP A 465 36.48 4.32 -6.14
C ASP A 465 35.07 4.92 -5.95
N SER A 466 34.09 4.42 -6.70
CA SER A 466 32.73 4.99 -6.80
C SER A 466 31.97 5.07 -5.46
N GLY A 467 32.45 4.33 -4.45
CA GLY A 467 31.83 4.21 -3.12
C GLY A 467 32.32 5.22 -2.06
N VAL A 468 33.22 6.14 -2.38
CA VAL A 468 33.82 7.09 -1.41
C VAL A 468 33.86 8.50 -1.99
N ILE A 469 33.52 9.51 -1.16
CA ILE A 469 33.68 10.94 -1.48
C ILE A 469 34.69 11.59 -0.56
N ASP A 470 35.52 12.49 -1.10
CA ASP A 470 36.39 13.35 -0.30
C ASP A 470 35.59 14.53 0.25
N VAL A 471 35.63 14.70 1.57
CA VAL A 471 34.91 15.73 2.32
C VAL A 471 35.83 16.59 3.15
N THR A 472 37.11 16.66 2.80
CA THR A 472 38.14 17.44 3.51
C THR A 472 37.81 18.94 3.54
N VAL A 473 37.26 19.47 2.46
CA VAL A 473 36.89 20.90 2.35
C VAL A 473 35.71 21.23 3.28
N PRO A 474 34.58 20.54 3.25
CA PRO A 474 33.48 20.77 4.19
C PRO A 474 33.91 20.61 5.66
N MET A 475 34.75 19.61 5.98
CA MET A 475 35.22 19.39 7.34
C MET A 475 36.07 20.55 7.85
N ASN A 476 37.01 21.09 7.06
CA ASN A 476 37.76 22.28 7.44
C ASN A 476 36.88 23.53 7.57
N PHE A 477 35.80 23.64 6.79
CA PHE A 477 34.83 24.72 6.93
C PHE A 477 34.07 24.65 8.28
N LEU A 478 33.73 23.44 8.74
CA LEU A 478 32.98 23.22 9.98
C LEU A 478 33.83 23.42 11.24
N VAL A 479 35.15 23.46 11.15
CA VAL A 479 36.01 23.83 12.26
C VAL A 479 35.64 25.23 12.75
N SER A 480 35.37 25.37 14.04
CA SER A 480 35.05 26.63 14.69
C SER A 480 36.29 27.50 14.83
N ASP A 481 36.11 28.82 15.07
CA ASP A 481 37.22 29.73 15.33
C ASP A 481 37.98 29.36 16.62
N SER A 482 37.36 28.65 17.56
CA SER A 482 37.99 28.09 18.76
C SER A 482 38.80 26.80 18.51
N GLY A 483 38.91 26.32 17.28
CA GLY A 483 39.64 25.10 16.93
C GLY A 483 38.93 23.81 17.32
N GLN A 484 37.63 23.81 17.36
CA GLN A 484 36.79 22.62 17.64
C GLN A 484 35.96 22.26 16.42
N LEU A 485 35.77 20.97 16.21
CA LEU A 485 34.84 20.42 15.21
C LEU A 485 33.83 19.52 15.91
N LYS A 486 32.56 19.80 15.70
CA LYS A 486 31.45 19.02 16.28
C LYS A 486 30.48 18.57 15.17
N LEU A 487 30.24 17.24 15.10
CA LEU A 487 29.14 16.63 14.35
C LEU A 487 28.17 16.00 15.35
N HIS A 488 26.90 16.21 15.14
CA HIS A 488 25.88 15.85 16.14
C HIS A 488 25.38 14.40 15.98
N GLU A 489 25.05 13.77 17.12
CA GLU A 489 24.45 12.44 17.16
C GLU A 489 23.07 12.40 16.49
N GLY A 490 22.78 11.28 15.81
CA GLY A 490 21.48 11.04 15.16
C GLY A 490 21.23 11.88 13.92
N VAL A 491 22.18 12.68 13.46
CA VAL A 491 22.10 13.49 12.25
C VAL A 491 22.88 12.80 11.14
N LYS A 492 22.23 12.53 10.00
CA LYS A 492 22.83 11.82 8.86
C LYS A 492 23.91 12.69 8.19
N LYS A 493 25.17 12.24 8.19
CA LYS A 493 26.28 13.00 7.66
C LYS A 493 26.18 13.30 6.17
N SER A 494 25.56 12.43 5.38
CA SER A 494 25.32 12.69 3.95
C SER A 494 24.42 13.90 3.66
N GLY A 495 23.68 14.42 4.65
CA GLY A 495 22.85 15.61 4.54
C GLY A 495 23.61 16.93 4.72
N ILE A 496 24.86 16.89 5.20
CA ILE A 496 25.70 18.07 5.41
C ILE A 496 26.07 18.66 4.04
N MET A 497 26.14 19.99 3.95
CA MET A 497 26.49 20.68 2.72
C MET A 497 27.89 20.29 2.22
N GLY A 498 27.97 19.87 0.95
CA GLY A 498 29.20 19.36 0.35
C GLY A 498 29.43 17.85 0.56
N PHE A 499 28.52 17.16 1.23
CA PHE A 499 28.46 15.70 1.27
C PHE A 499 27.43 15.18 0.26
N CYS A 500 27.50 13.91 -0.05
CA CYS A 500 26.47 13.17 -0.73
C CYS A 500 26.44 11.72 -0.22
N ASP A 501 25.44 10.94 -0.62
CA ASP A 501 25.37 9.51 -0.34
C ASP A 501 26.04 8.71 -1.48
N PRO A 502 27.31 8.24 -1.34
CA PRO A 502 28.01 7.55 -2.42
C PRO A 502 27.58 6.09 -2.59
N CYS A 503 26.92 5.50 -1.59
CA CYS A 503 26.49 4.09 -1.57
C CYS A 503 25.12 3.94 -0.88
N PRO A 504 23.99 4.30 -1.57
CA PRO A 504 22.65 4.20 -1.01
C PRO A 504 22.32 2.77 -0.55
N GLY A 505 21.74 2.64 0.67
CA GLY A 505 21.36 1.35 1.22
C GLY A 505 22.49 0.54 1.87
N GLN A 506 23.73 1.04 1.89
CA GLN A 506 24.86 0.40 2.57
C GLN A 506 25.28 1.19 3.82
N PRO A 507 25.92 0.54 4.82
CA PRO A 507 26.51 1.25 5.95
C PRO A 507 27.60 2.21 5.48
N LYS A 508 27.69 3.36 6.13
CA LYS A 508 28.64 4.43 5.80
C LYS A 508 29.45 4.83 7.00
N GLN A 509 30.69 5.23 6.73
CA GLN A 509 31.64 5.67 7.73
C GLN A 509 32.33 6.95 7.27
N LEU A 510 32.61 7.83 8.20
CA LEU A 510 33.49 8.98 8.03
C LEU A 510 34.85 8.67 8.63
N TYR A 511 35.86 8.61 7.79
CA TYR A 511 37.26 8.56 8.21
C TYR A 511 37.84 9.98 8.19
N LEU A 512 38.55 10.35 9.24
CA LEU A 512 39.13 11.66 9.41
C LEU A 512 40.56 11.56 9.94
N ALA A 513 41.50 12.14 9.22
CA ALA A 513 42.86 12.41 9.68
C ALA A 513 43.03 13.90 9.94
N TYR A 514 43.50 14.28 11.12
CA TYR A 514 43.65 15.67 11.54
C TYR A 514 44.94 15.90 12.33
N THR A 515 45.39 17.14 12.33
CA THR A 515 46.56 17.57 13.11
C THR A 515 46.07 18.55 14.18
N TYR A 516 46.52 18.36 15.41
CA TYR A 516 46.27 19.27 16.52
C TYR A 516 47.52 19.39 17.38
N ARG A 517 47.98 20.62 17.64
CA ARG A 517 49.23 20.91 18.37
C ARG A 517 50.44 20.10 17.85
N SER A 518 50.55 20.02 16.51
CA SER A 518 51.64 19.32 15.80
C SER A 518 51.63 17.79 15.92
N HIS A 519 50.59 17.19 16.49
CA HIS A 519 50.38 15.75 16.51
C HIS A 519 49.29 15.37 15.51
N THR A 520 49.47 14.22 14.83
CA THR A 520 48.49 13.70 13.87
C THR A 520 47.65 12.62 14.52
N PHE A 521 46.37 12.70 14.33
CA PHE A 521 45.37 11.76 14.87
C PHE A 521 44.47 11.26 13.73
N GLU A 522 43.94 10.05 13.92
CA GLU A 522 42.99 9.44 13.02
C GLU A 522 41.76 8.98 13.80
N VAL A 523 40.57 9.19 13.24
CA VAL A 523 39.32 8.76 13.82
C VAL A 523 38.36 8.30 12.74
N SER A 524 37.61 7.24 13.03
CA SER A 524 36.56 6.71 12.17
C SER A 524 35.24 6.67 12.92
N VAL A 525 34.18 7.23 12.32
CA VAL A 525 32.87 7.41 12.98
C VAL A 525 31.76 6.98 12.03
N GLY A 526 30.74 6.29 12.55
CA GLY A 526 29.55 5.90 11.77
C GLY A 526 28.71 7.08 11.31
N ASP A 527 27.76 6.84 10.40
CA ASP A 527 26.94 7.88 9.75
C ASP A 527 26.13 8.74 10.73
N TYR A 528 25.65 8.14 11.84
CA TYR A 528 24.79 8.78 12.83
C TYR A 528 25.49 9.06 14.17
N GLU A 529 26.74 8.70 14.32
CA GLU A 529 27.50 8.85 15.56
C GLU A 529 27.99 10.29 15.75
N GLU A 530 28.09 10.72 17.00
CA GLU A 530 28.69 12.02 17.35
C GLU A 530 30.20 12.03 17.09
N LEU A 531 30.72 13.14 16.59
CA LEU A 531 32.14 13.40 16.51
C LEU A 531 32.45 14.74 17.17
N MET A 532 33.31 14.75 18.16
CA MET A 532 33.86 15.95 18.79
C MET A 532 35.38 15.86 18.83
N ILE A 533 36.05 16.76 18.16
CA ILE A 533 37.52 16.84 18.11
C ILE A 533 37.97 18.27 18.37
N PRO A 534 39.10 18.50 19.09
CA PRO A 534 39.94 17.50 19.75
C PRO A 534 39.18 16.78 20.89
N GLN A 535 39.51 15.53 21.14
CA GLN A 535 38.93 14.77 22.25
C GLN A 535 39.47 15.28 23.59
N GLU A 536 38.67 15.19 24.69
CA GLU A 536 39.09 15.57 26.01
C GLU A 536 40.33 14.79 26.45
N GLY A 537 41.46 15.51 26.64
CA GLY A 537 42.75 14.92 27.01
C GLY A 537 43.83 15.00 25.90
N GLN A 538 43.54 15.58 24.75
CA GLN A 538 44.49 15.85 23.64
C GLN A 538 45.14 17.25 23.70
#